data_730679102c1f23776a0ca0299976396d
#
_entry.id   730679102c1f23776a0ca0299976396d
#
_cell.length_a   1.000
_cell.length_b   1.000
_cell.length_c   1.000
_cell.angle_alpha   90.00
_cell.angle_beta   90.00
_cell.angle_gamma   90.00
#
_symmetry.space_group_name_H-M   'P 1'
#
loop_
_entity.id
_entity.type
_entity.pdbx_description
1 polymer ?
#
loop_
_entity_poly.entity_id
_entity_poly.type
_entity_poly.pdbx_seq_one_letter_code
_entity_poly.pdbx_strand_id
1 'polypeptide(L)'
;MTESPHPRRPRHPRHAPHRRPSTLARTGAAGLAVALGGVLAGCAQQAVASGPPIELATAYVGQPQGSSPTDAYLVIRNNGPADKLMSASTSVGGVVTLRGPGRSGPMVMRNVASVSVPARTLIRLDPNGYHLVITGSRPMKAGTEITLTLVFAKAGAYKVDAEVTNPETGGSSYFLN
;
A
#
# COMPACT_ATOMS: atom_id res chain seq x y z
N MET A 1 54.10 28.74 4.59
CA MET A 1 53.93 29.23 3.20
C MET A 1 53.48 28.04 2.38
N THR A 2 52.18 27.88 2.19
CA THR A 2 51.62 26.90 1.25
C THR A 2 50.26 27.43 0.80
N GLU A 3 50.26 27.83 -0.44
CA GLU A 3 49.20 28.52 -1.17
C GLU A 3 48.12 27.54 -1.62
N SER A 4 46.87 27.81 -1.29
CA SER A 4 45.69 27.01 -1.72
C SER A 4 45.19 27.52 -3.07
N PRO A 5 44.91 26.65 -4.05
CA PRO A 5 44.36 27.06 -5.33
C PRO A 5 42.84 27.23 -5.28
N HIS A 6 42.33 28.35 -5.80
CA HIS A 6 40.92 28.69 -5.98
C HIS A 6 40.26 27.84 -7.08
N PRO A 7 38.98 27.41 -6.90
CA PRO A 7 38.19 26.75 -7.94
C PRO A 7 37.63 27.78 -8.94
N ARG A 8 37.79 27.48 -10.23
CA ARG A 8 37.28 28.25 -11.38
C ARG A 8 35.78 28.11 -11.54
N ARG A 9 35.08 29.24 -11.70
CA ARG A 9 33.64 29.32 -12.03
C ARG A 9 33.36 28.86 -13.47
N PRO A 10 32.26 28.11 -13.73
CA PRO A 10 31.82 27.78 -15.09
C PRO A 10 31.14 28.98 -15.77
N ARG A 11 31.44 29.18 -17.06
CA ARG A 11 30.90 30.22 -17.95
C ARG A 11 29.52 29.82 -18.45
N HIS A 12 28.54 30.75 -18.39
CA HIS A 12 27.23 30.64 -18.99
C HIS A 12 27.30 30.68 -20.52
N PRO A 13 26.53 29.86 -21.26
CA PRO A 13 26.35 29.99 -22.70
C PRO A 13 25.33 31.09 -23.03
N ARG A 14 25.68 31.86 -24.10
CA ARG A 14 24.94 32.99 -24.61
C ARG A 14 23.72 32.55 -25.42
N HIS A 15 22.58 33.26 -25.22
CA HIS A 15 21.37 33.14 -25.99
C HIS A 15 21.58 33.54 -27.49
N ALA A 16 21.06 32.71 -28.38
CA ALA A 16 20.90 33.02 -29.81
C ALA A 16 19.49 33.58 -30.10
N PRO A 17 19.33 34.54 -31.03
CA PRO A 17 18.03 35.18 -31.28
C PRO A 17 17.15 34.39 -32.25
N HIS A 18 15.86 34.37 -31.92
CA HIS A 18 14.80 33.79 -32.73
C HIS A 18 14.56 34.59 -34.00
N ARG A 19 14.70 33.94 -35.18
CA ARG A 19 14.18 34.47 -36.45
C ARG A 19 12.76 34.03 -36.65
N ARG A 20 11.85 35.02 -36.89
CA ARG A 20 10.49 34.81 -37.36
C ARG A 20 10.49 34.67 -38.89
N PRO A 21 9.73 33.74 -39.48
CA PRO A 21 9.38 33.79 -40.89
C PRO A 21 8.03 34.48 -41.11
N SER A 22 8.00 35.30 -42.11
CA SER A 22 6.90 36.14 -42.59
C SER A 22 5.80 35.34 -43.28
N THR A 23 4.60 35.83 -43.06
CA THR A 23 3.37 35.50 -43.78
C THR A 23 3.45 35.77 -45.27
N LEU A 24 3.02 34.79 -46.07
CA LEU A 24 2.58 35.04 -47.47
C LEU A 24 1.17 34.46 -47.63
N ALA A 25 0.25 35.38 -47.81
CA ALA A 25 -1.14 35.12 -48.21
C ALA A 25 -1.17 34.56 -49.63
N ARG A 26 -1.95 33.51 -49.88
CA ARG A 26 -2.42 33.10 -51.18
C ARG A 26 -3.87 32.70 -51.13
N THR A 27 -4.69 33.59 -51.68
CA THR A 27 -6.08 33.38 -52.10
C THR A 27 -6.17 32.35 -53.23
N GLY A 28 -7.12 31.43 -53.17
CA GLY A 28 -7.42 30.58 -54.31
C GLY A 28 -8.44 29.47 -54.04
N ALA A 29 -9.65 29.71 -54.57
CA ALA A 29 -10.60 28.77 -55.18
C ALA A 29 -11.38 27.78 -54.28
N ALA A 30 -12.69 27.97 -54.39
CA ALA A 30 -13.79 27.11 -53.95
C ALA A 30 -13.65 25.68 -54.47
N GLY A 31 -13.74 24.71 -53.60
CA GLY A 31 -13.95 23.29 -53.90
C GLY A 31 -14.92 22.71 -52.90
N LEU A 32 -16.16 22.43 -53.38
CA LEU A 32 -17.21 21.79 -52.59
C LEU A 32 -16.84 20.32 -52.38
N ALA A 33 -16.29 19.98 -51.23
CA ALA A 33 -16.03 18.60 -50.81
C ALA A 33 -17.06 18.23 -49.75
N VAL A 34 -18.03 17.39 -50.14
CA VAL A 34 -18.94 16.69 -49.24
C VAL A 34 -18.10 15.68 -48.42
N ALA A 35 -17.74 16.06 -47.22
CA ALA A 35 -17.13 15.17 -46.26
C ALA A 35 -18.23 14.36 -45.54
N LEU A 36 -18.36 13.06 -45.87
CA LEU A 36 -19.06 12.10 -45.02
C LEU A 36 -18.35 12.06 -43.69
N GLY A 37 -18.92 12.73 -42.69
CA GLY A 37 -18.46 12.63 -41.30
C GLY A 37 -18.75 11.25 -40.75
N GLY A 38 -17.75 10.38 -40.75
CA GLY A 38 -17.77 9.15 -39.98
C GLY A 38 -17.77 9.50 -38.49
N VAL A 39 -18.93 9.30 -37.85
CA VAL A 39 -19.04 9.33 -36.38
C VAL A 39 -18.27 8.12 -35.84
N LEU A 40 -17.00 8.30 -35.49
CA LEU A 40 -16.29 7.38 -34.63
C LEU A 40 -16.93 7.48 -33.24
N ALA A 41 -17.96 6.65 -33.02
CA ALA A 41 -18.45 6.38 -31.68
C ALA A 41 -17.30 5.73 -30.89
N GLY A 42 -16.46 6.54 -30.26
CA GLY A 42 -15.49 6.07 -29.29
C GLY A 42 -16.26 5.40 -28.18
N CYS A 43 -16.17 4.08 -28.08
CA CYS A 43 -16.55 3.36 -26.89
C CYS A 43 -15.68 3.89 -25.75
N ALA A 44 -16.16 4.90 -25.04
CA ALA A 44 -15.65 5.23 -23.72
C ALA A 44 -15.93 3.99 -22.86
N GLN A 45 -14.95 3.13 -22.70
CA GLN A 45 -14.97 2.10 -21.68
C GLN A 45 -15.09 2.85 -20.37
N GLN A 46 -16.30 2.89 -19.83
CA GLN A 46 -16.53 3.28 -18.45
C GLN A 46 -15.69 2.35 -17.61
N ALA A 47 -14.62 2.87 -17.05
CA ALA A 47 -13.88 2.17 -16.02
C ALA A 47 -14.89 1.89 -14.91
N VAL A 48 -15.30 0.62 -14.81
CA VAL A 48 -16.11 0.16 -13.67
C VAL A 48 -15.30 0.56 -12.46
N ALA A 49 -15.84 1.42 -11.62
CA ALA A 49 -15.20 1.84 -10.38
C ALA A 49 -15.03 0.56 -9.54
N SER A 50 -13.88 -0.05 -9.68
CA SER A 50 -13.48 -1.17 -8.82
C SER A 50 -13.43 -0.58 -7.42
N GLY A 51 -14.05 -1.24 -6.45
CA GLY A 51 -13.94 -0.88 -5.03
C GLY A 51 -12.47 -0.70 -4.61
N PRO A 52 -12.19 -0.36 -3.36
CA PRO A 52 -10.83 -0.11 -2.91
C PRO A 52 -9.94 -1.31 -3.27
N PRO A 53 -8.70 -1.06 -3.75
CA PRO A 53 -7.80 -2.13 -4.18
C PRO A 53 -7.45 -3.10 -3.05
N ILE A 54 -7.47 -2.62 -1.79
CA ILE A 54 -7.29 -3.44 -0.60
C ILE A 54 -8.54 -3.37 0.27
N GLU A 55 -8.98 -4.52 0.72
CA GLU A 55 -10.05 -4.69 1.68
C GLU A 55 -9.53 -5.51 2.87
N LEU A 56 -9.75 -5.00 4.08
CA LEU A 56 -9.35 -5.65 5.32
C LEU A 56 -10.62 -6.15 6.04
N ALA A 57 -10.58 -7.37 6.54
CA ALA A 57 -11.70 -7.98 7.22
C ALA A 57 -11.24 -8.92 8.33
N THR A 58 -12.17 -9.29 9.21
CA THR A 58 -11.99 -10.36 10.19
C THR A 58 -10.72 -10.16 11.02
N ALA A 59 -10.58 -8.98 11.64
CA ALA A 59 -9.40 -8.65 12.43
C ALA A 59 -9.60 -8.97 13.91
N TYR A 60 -8.63 -9.67 14.50
CA TYR A 60 -8.61 -10.04 15.92
C TYR A 60 -7.24 -9.77 16.52
N VAL A 61 -7.24 -9.44 17.80
CA VAL A 61 -6.03 -9.26 18.62
C VAL A 61 -6.20 -10.05 19.89
N GLY A 62 -5.23 -10.87 20.25
CA GLY A 62 -5.23 -11.55 21.53
C GLY A 62 -5.12 -10.55 22.70
N GLN A 63 -5.86 -10.76 23.78
CA GLN A 63 -5.67 -9.98 25.00
C GLN A 63 -4.28 -10.28 25.57
N PRO A 64 -3.40 -9.26 25.75
CA PRO A 64 -2.08 -9.50 26.30
C PRO A 64 -2.15 -9.86 27.79
N GLN A 65 -1.29 -10.78 28.22
CA GLN A 65 -1.08 -11.09 29.64
C GLN A 65 -0.09 -10.06 30.22
N GLY A 66 -0.60 -9.05 30.92
CA GLY A 66 0.21 -7.97 31.45
C GLY A 66 0.90 -7.16 30.33
N SER A 67 2.22 -7.08 30.36
CA SER A 67 3.05 -6.43 29.35
C SER A 67 3.60 -7.36 28.27
N SER A 68 3.14 -8.62 28.24
CA SER A 68 3.59 -9.60 27.26
C SER A 68 3.21 -9.18 25.84
N PRO A 69 4.00 -9.58 24.82
CA PRO A 69 3.62 -9.44 23.43
C PRO A 69 2.28 -10.15 23.14
N THR A 70 1.53 -9.65 22.20
CA THR A 70 0.32 -10.29 21.72
C THR A 70 0.28 -10.30 20.20
N ASP A 71 -0.46 -11.27 19.66
CA ASP A 71 -0.57 -11.47 18.22
C ASP A 71 -1.86 -10.87 17.69
N ALA A 72 -1.80 -10.39 16.44
CA ALA A 72 -2.96 -9.93 15.71
C ALA A 72 -3.05 -10.62 14.34
N TYR A 73 -4.26 -10.92 13.95
CA TYR A 73 -4.61 -11.70 12.78
C TYR A 73 -5.72 -11.01 12.00
N LEU A 74 -5.71 -11.14 10.68
CA LEU A 74 -6.75 -10.56 9.82
C LEU A 74 -6.71 -11.15 8.42
N VAL A 75 -7.75 -10.83 7.66
CA VAL A 75 -7.85 -11.17 6.23
C VAL A 75 -7.56 -9.93 5.40
N ILE A 76 -6.69 -10.07 4.41
CA ILE A 76 -6.39 -9.06 3.39
C ILE A 76 -6.91 -9.58 2.05
N ARG A 77 -7.89 -8.90 1.47
CA ARG A 77 -8.34 -9.13 0.09
C ARG A 77 -7.70 -8.08 -0.80
N ASN A 78 -6.91 -8.50 -1.76
CA ASN A 78 -6.37 -7.62 -2.79
C ASN A 78 -7.20 -7.73 -4.07
N ASN A 79 -8.02 -6.73 -4.37
CA ASN A 79 -8.83 -6.63 -5.58
C ASN A 79 -8.06 -5.94 -6.73
N GLY A 80 -6.88 -5.41 -6.46
CA GLY A 80 -6.03 -4.65 -7.36
C GLY A 80 -4.79 -5.43 -7.86
N PRO A 81 -3.77 -4.71 -8.34
CA PRO A 81 -2.48 -5.27 -8.71
C PRO A 81 -1.70 -5.78 -7.48
N ALA A 82 -0.65 -6.57 -7.73
CA ALA A 82 0.23 -7.06 -6.68
C ALA A 82 0.87 -5.93 -5.87
N ASP A 83 0.89 -6.09 -4.54
CA ASP A 83 1.41 -5.12 -3.58
C ASP A 83 2.23 -5.83 -2.48
N LYS A 84 2.64 -5.10 -1.46
CA LYS A 84 3.32 -5.61 -0.26
C LYS A 84 2.81 -4.88 0.98
N LEU A 85 2.49 -5.61 2.03
CA LEU A 85 2.30 -5.03 3.36
C LEU A 85 3.69 -4.71 3.93
N MET A 86 3.93 -3.43 4.22
CA MET A 86 5.24 -2.92 4.66
C MET A 86 5.32 -2.73 6.17
N SER A 87 4.24 -2.27 6.80
CA SER A 87 4.18 -2.02 8.24
C SER A 87 2.76 -2.03 8.75
N ALA A 88 2.61 -2.10 10.06
CA ALA A 88 1.34 -1.90 10.74
C ALA A 88 1.54 -1.09 12.02
N SER A 89 0.47 -0.49 12.52
CA SER A 89 0.41 0.23 13.79
C SER A 89 -0.94 0.05 14.45
N THR A 90 -1.05 0.39 15.74
CA THR A 90 -2.28 0.28 16.51
C THR A 90 -2.71 1.60 17.12
N SER A 91 -4.01 1.77 17.39
CA SER A 91 -4.55 2.91 18.14
C SER A 91 -4.15 2.91 19.62
N VAL A 92 -3.71 1.77 20.15
CA VAL A 92 -3.27 1.61 21.54
C VAL A 92 -1.77 1.83 21.74
N GLY A 93 -1.06 2.19 20.67
CA GLY A 93 0.40 2.40 20.71
C GLY A 93 1.17 1.08 20.72
N GLY A 94 2.45 1.16 21.12
CA GLY A 94 3.37 0.03 21.03
C GLY A 94 4.03 -0.09 19.66
N VAL A 95 4.80 -1.16 19.48
CA VAL A 95 5.48 -1.50 18.23
C VAL A 95 4.80 -2.71 17.62
N VAL A 96 4.46 -2.63 16.34
CA VAL A 96 3.90 -3.76 15.58
C VAL A 96 4.98 -4.29 14.65
N THR A 97 5.25 -5.59 14.75
CA THR A 97 6.24 -6.30 13.94
C THR A 97 5.54 -7.32 13.05
N LEU A 98 5.91 -7.37 11.77
CA LEU A 98 5.49 -8.43 10.86
C LEU A 98 6.30 -9.69 11.12
N ARG A 99 5.64 -10.81 11.37
CA ARG A 99 6.28 -12.13 11.51
C ARG A 99 5.80 -13.10 10.47
N GLY A 100 6.62 -14.05 10.13
CA GLY A 100 6.28 -15.09 9.16
C GLY A 100 7.27 -16.25 9.20
N PRO A 101 7.00 -17.31 8.42
CA PRO A 101 7.82 -18.50 8.38
C PRO A 101 9.25 -18.20 7.94
N GLY A 102 10.21 -18.80 8.62
CA GLY A 102 11.62 -18.72 8.29
C GLY A 102 12.01 -19.61 7.11
N ARG A 103 13.19 -19.34 6.52
CA ARG A 103 13.73 -20.20 5.45
C ARG A 103 14.15 -21.60 5.94
N SER A 104 14.39 -21.74 7.24
CA SER A 104 14.87 -23.00 7.84
C SER A 104 13.74 -23.96 8.23
N GLY A 105 12.51 -23.70 7.81
CA GLY A 105 11.34 -24.55 8.04
C GLY A 105 10.11 -23.76 8.51
N PRO A 106 8.92 -24.32 8.35
CA PRO A 106 7.65 -23.63 8.64
C PRO A 106 7.43 -23.39 10.15
N MET A 107 8.14 -24.11 11.02
CA MET A 107 8.01 -23.98 12.48
C MET A 107 8.86 -22.85 13.09
N VAL A 108 9.75 -22.22 12.31
CA VAL A 108 10.60 -21.13 12.81
C VAL A 108 10.05 -19.79 12.34
N MET A 109 9.30 -19.11 13.20
CA MET A 109 8.78 -17.76 12.94
C MET A 109 9.86 -16.71 13.16
N ARG A 110 9.96 -15.75 12.25
CA ARG A 110 10.93 -14.65 12.33
C ARG A 110 10.31 -13.33 11.88
N ASN A 111 10.95 -12.23 12.25
CA ASN A 111 10.58 -10.91 11.73
C ASN A 111 10.86 -10.85 10.23
N VAL A 112 9.90 -10.32 9.48
CA VAL A 112 10.00 -10.09 8.04
C VAL A 112 9.83 -8.60 7.74
N ALA A 113 10.54 -8.12 6.72
CA ALA A 113 10.47 -6.72 6.34
C ALA A 113 9.15 -6.37 5.61
N SER A 114 8.51 -7.37 5.01
CA SER A 114 7.23 -7.19 4.29
C SER A 114 6.54 -8.53 4.07
N VAL A 115 5.22 -8.48 3.83
CA VAL A 115 4.42 -9.61 3.38
C VAL A 115 3.96 -9.36 1.95
N SER A 116 4.21 -10.32 1.04
CA SER A 116 3.76 -10.23 -0.35
C SER A 116 2.24 -10.37 -0.42
N VAL A 117 1.60 -9.49 -1.20
CA VAL A 117 0.15 -9.46 -1.42
C VAL A 117 -0.10 -9.56 -2.93
N PRO A 118 -0.18 -10.78 -3.51
CA PRO A 118 -0.38 -10.96 -4.94
C PRO A 118 -1.66 -10.30 -5.45
N ALA A 119 -1.73 -10.04 -6.75
CA ALA A 119 -2.90 -9.45 -7.39
C ALA A 119 -4.12 -10.38 -7.27
N ARG A 120 -5.28 -9.83 -7.00
CA ARG A 120 -6.58 -10.52 -6.97
C ARG A 120 -6.58 -11.77 -6.09
N THR A 121 -5.96 -11.66 -4.92
CA THR A 121 -5.78 -12.76 -3.97
C THR A 121 -6.31 -12.39 -2.60
N LEU A 122 -6.74 -13.40 -1.86
CA LEU A 122 -7.05 -13.31 -0.45
C LEU A 122 -5.87 -13.90 0.32
N ILE A 123 -5.33 -13.15 1.29
CA ILE A 123 -4.28 -13.60 2.21
C ILE A 123 -4.86 -13.60 3.62
N ARG A 124 -4.60 -14.65 4.35
CA ARG A 124 -4.87 -14.73 5.79
C ARG A 124 -3.56 -14.51 6.54
N LEU A 125 -3.59 -13.59 7.49
CA LEU A 125 -2.59 -13.52 8.54
C LEU A 125 -3.10 -14.39 9.68
N ASP A 126 -2.40 -15.47 9.98
CA ASP A 126 -2.84 -16.54 10.90
C ASP A 126 -1.67 -17.05 11.77
N PRO A 127 -1.94 -17.81 12.84
CA PRO A 127 -0.91 -18.28 13.78
C PRO A 127 0.19 -19.14 13.13
N ASN A 128 -0.12 -19.86 12.07
CA ASN A 128 0.80 -20.79 11.41
C ASN A 128 1.52 -20.14 10.22
N GLY A 129 1.10 -18.94 9.82
CA GLY A 129 1.62 -18.21 8.70
C GLY A 129 2.17 -16.82 9.08
N TYR A 130 1.94 -15.87 8.20
CA TYR A 130 2.25 -14.48 8.53
C TYR A 130 1.28 -13.96 9.58
N HIS A 131 1.77 -13.16 10.54
CA HIS A 131 0.97 -12.49 11.55
C HIS A 131 1.64 -11.20 12.03
N LEU A 132 0.90 -10.41 12.82
CA LEU A 132 1.41 -9.20 13.46
C LEU A 132 1.69 -9.51 14.92
N VAL A 133 2.80 -9.00 15.45
CA VAL A 133 3.13 -9.07 16.89
C VAL A 133 3.15 -7.66 17.44
N ILE A 134 2.37 -7.39 18.47
CA ILE A 134 2.25 -6.11 19.15
C ILE A 134 2.99 -6.17 20.48
N THR A 135 3.91 -5.23 20.72
CA THR A 135 4.71 -5.14 21.94
C THR A 135 4.62 -3.75 22.55
N GLY A 136 4.56 -3.65 23.86
CA GLY A 136 4.56 -2.35 24.57
C GLY A 136 3.32 -1.49 24.33
N SER A 137 2.18 -2.10 24.00
CA SER A 137 0.90 -1.40 23.88
C SER A 137 0.33 -1.04 25.27
N ARG A 138 -0.62 -0.12 25.29
CA ARG A 138 -1.49 0.09 26.44
C ARG A 138 -2.31 -1.17 26.72
N PRO A 139 -2.78 -1.39 27.97
CA PRO A 139 -3.62 -2.54 28.28
C PRO A 139 -4.86 -2.63 27.39
N MET A 140 -5.17 -3.84 26.91
CA MET A 140 -6.35 -4.16 26.12
C MET A 140 -7.20 -5.19 26.88
N LYS A 141 -8.51 -5.03 26.82
CA LYS A 141 -9.45 -5.96 27.45
C LYS A 141 -10.24 -6.71 26.39
N ALA A 142 -10.47 -8.01 26.61
CA ALA A 142 -11.36 -8.79 25.75
C ALA A 142 -12.76 -8.14 25.63
N GLY A 143 -13.32 -8.21 24.43
CA GLY A 143 -14.61 -7.59 24.08
C GLY A 143 -14.51 -6.10 23.75
N THR A 144 -13.32 -5.50 23.74
CA THR A 144 -13.10 -4.14 23.20
C THR A 144 -12.55 -4.19 21.80
N GLU A 145 -12.66 -3.08 21.08
CA GLU A 145 -12.09 -2.93 19.74
C GLU A 145 -10.88 -1.98 19.75
N ILE A 146 -9.90 -2.28 18.93
CA ILE A 146 -8.78 -1.38 18.62
C ILE A 146 -8.66 -1.22 17.11
N THR A 147 -8.18 -0.08 16.65
CA THR A 147 -7.92 0.12 15.22
C THR A 147 -6.50 -0.32 14.88
N LEU A 148 -6.37 -1.21 13.89
CA LEU A 148 -5.12 -1.52 13.22
C LEU A 148 -5.01 -0.68 11.95
N THR A 149 -3.84 -0.07 11.72
CA THR A 149 -3.52 0.63 10.48
C THR A 149 -2.40 -0.13 9.77
N LEU A 150 -2.69 -0.63 8.58
CA LEU A 150 -1.75 -1.37 7.73
C LEU A 150 -1.29 -0.48 6.58
N VAL A 151 0.01 -0.45 6.31
CA VAL A 151 0.60 0.37 5.24
C VAL A 151 1.12 -0.53 4.13
N PHE A 152 0.58 -0.36 2.94
CA PHE A 152 0.98 -1.08 1.73
C PHE A 152 1.91 -0.22 0.87
N ALA A 153 2.79 -0.85 0.11
CA ALA A 153 3.81 -0.16 -0.68
C ALA A 153 3.22 0.71 -1.80
N LYS A 154 2.11 0.28 -2.40
CA LYS A 154 1.45 0.99 -3.51
C LYS A 154 0.09 1.56 -3.11
N ALA A 155 -0.73 0.76 -2.43
CA ALA A 155 -2.09 1.15 -2.09
C ALA A 155 -2.16 2.16 -0.92
N GLY A 156 -1.08 2.33 -0.15
CA GLY A 156 -1.06 3.24 0.98
C GLY A 156 -1.63 2.64 2.27
N ALA A 157 -2.23 3.46 3.13
CA ALA A 157 -2.68 3.06 4.46
C ALA A 157 -4.16 2.68 4.47
N TYR A 158 -4.47 1.55 5.11
CA TYR A 158 -5.83 1.06 5.34
C TYR A 158 -6.04 0.77 6.83
N LYS A 159 -7.24 1.02 7.30
CA LYS A 159 -7.63 0.80 8.70
C LYS A 159 -8.65 -0.32 8.79
N VAL A 160 -8.59 -1.07 9.88
CA VAL A 160 -9.58 -2.07 10.27
C VAL A 160 -9.71 -2.07 11.78
N ASP A 161 -10.94 -2.19 12.27
CA ASP A 161 -11.19 -2.39 13.68
C ASP A 161 -11.04 -3.88 13.99
N ALA A 162 -10.29 -4.17 15.03
CA ALA A 162 -9.94 -5.51 15.47
C ALA A 162 -10.49 -5.76 16.86
N GLU A 163 -11.26 -6.83 17.01
CA GLU A 163 -11.77 -7.26 18.30
C GLU A 163 -10.65 -7.84 19.17
N VAL A 164 -10.56 -7.41 20.41
CA VAL A 164 -9.64 -7.99 21.40
C VAL A 164 -10.33 -9.24 21.97
N THR A 165 -9.73 -10.40 21.74
CA THR A 165 -10.26 -11.69 22.17
C THR A 165 -9.44 -12.29 23.31
N ASN A 166 -10.08 -13.02 24.22
CA ASN A 166 -9.36 -13.82 25.22
C ASN A 166 -9.06 -15.21 24.65
N PRO A 167 -7.80 -15.57 24.42
CA PRO A 167 -7.44 -16.88 23.88
C PRO A 167 -7.83 -18.04 24.81
N GLU A 168 -7.96 -17.80 26.12
CA GLU A 168 -8.34 -18.83 27.11
C GLU A 168 -9.84 -19.17 27.11
N THR A 169 -10.71 -18.24 26.62
CA THR A 169 -12.16 -18.43 26.64
C THR A 169 -12.80 -18.75 25.29
N GLY A 170 -12.00 -19.26 24.34
CA GLY A 170 -12.48 -19.72 23.03
C GLY A 170 -12.22 -18.78 21.87
N GLY A 171 -11.48 -17.68 22.07
CA GLY A 171 -11.04 -16.80 20.99
C GLY A 171 -10.17 -17.51 19.95
N SER A 172 -9.61 -18.66 20.27
CA SER A 172 -8.86 -19.50 19.33
C SER A 172 -9.71 -20.16 18.25
N SER A 173 -11.03 -20.30 18.45
CA SER A 173 -11.93 -20.88 17.42
C SER A 173 -12.10 -19.96 16.21
N TYR A 174 -11.87 -18.66 16.33
CA TYR A 174 -11.88 -17.72 15.20
C TYR A 174 -10.69 -17.91 14.25
N PHE A 175 -9.63 -18.60 14.70
CA PHE A 175 -8.42 -18.82 13.92
C PHE A 175 -8.35 -20.20 13.26
N LEU A 176 -9.30 -21.09 13.54
CA LEU A 176 -9.28 -22.50 13.12
C LEU A 176 -10.26 -22.85 11.99
N ASN A 177 -11.06 -21.88 11.49
CA ASN A 177 -11.99 -22.10 10.37
C ASN A 177 -11.52 -21.42 9.09
#